data_7a72f9e67870fc924467a0d43dfb8c6a
#
_entry.id   7a72f9e67870fc924467a0d43dfb8c6a
#
_cell.length_a   1.000
_cell.length_b   1.000
_cell.length_c   1.000
_cell.angle_alpha   90.00
_cell.angle_beta   90.00
_cell.angle_gamma   90.00
#
_symmetry.space_group_name_H-M   'P 1'
#
loop_
_entity.id
_entity.type
_entity.pdbx_description
1 polymer ?
#
loop_
_entity_poly.entity_id
_entity_poly.type
_entity_poly.pdbx_seq_one_letter_code
_entity_poly.pdbx_strand_id
1 'polypeptide(L)'
;MDLSFINMLPMKKDRISNQEIQRLVAPNSPEFPKYVTQLLNLVNSNAQGTRPSVVGQMTELLTKSKARTVAEWRSYYDKEMPNGIAAATDKIKRKLVEMQSAMASITDEMVESWVEDLVYTKTFTGLRVQEVILRYLAKQMGNVEYKVATAEEESRGIDGWINDRPIQVKPSTHRAAMARSSEVIEVPIVYYEKKAGLFIEYPEDLLE
;
A
#
# COMPACT_ATOMS: atom_id res chain seq x y z
N MET A 1 -10.87 27.20 -32.18
CA MET A 1 -10.79 25.73 -32.31
C MET A 1 -11.48 25.13 -31.10
N ASP A 2 -12.60 24.48 -31.35
CA ASP A 2 -13.43 23.90 -30.28
C ASP A 2 -12.79 22.60 -29.81
N LEU A 3 -12.31 22.56 -28.54
CA LEU A 3 -11.65 21.43 -27.91
C LEU A 3 -12.64 20.34 -27.46
N SER A 4 -13.95 20.53 -27.66
CA SER A 4 -14.99 19.57 -27.26
C SER A 4 -14.97 18.26 -28.06
N PHE A 5 -14.33 18.23 -29.25
CA PHE A 5 -14.25 17.05 -30.10
C PHE A 5 -13.15 16.03 -29.72
N ILE A 6 -12.18 16.41 -28.87
CA ILE A 6 -11.04 15.52 -28.54
C ILE A 6 -11.45 14.37 -27.60
N ASN A 7 -12.55 14.53 -26.84
CA ASN A 7 -13.02 13.51 -25.88
C ASN A 7 -13.93 12.41 -26.47
N MET A 8 -14.21 12.43 -27.78
CA MET A 8 -15.12 11.46 -28.44
C MET A 8 -14.43 10.40 -29.29
N LEU A 9 -13.10 10.42 -29.38
CA LEU A 9 -12.39 9.36 -30.10
C LEU A 9 -12.31 8.08 -29.25
N PRO A 10 -12.60 6.90 -29.83
CA PRO A 10 -12.52 5.65 -29.11
C PRO A 10 -11.08 5.41 -28.62
N MET A 11 -10.90 5.34 -27.31
CA MET A 11 -9.59 5.09 -26.69
C MET A 11 -9.19 3.63 -26.87
N LYS A 12 -8.11 3.40 -27.60
CA LYS A 12 -7.50 2.07 -27.73
C LYS A 12 -6.60 1.81 -26.52
N LYS A 13 -6.73 0.63 -25.92
CA LYS A 13 -5.86 0.19 -24.81
C LYS A 13 -4.84 -0.78 -25.37
N ASP A 14 -3.56 -0.44 -25.23
CA ASP A 14 -2.43 -1.31 -25.53
C ASP A 14 -1.59 -1.54 -24.27
N ARG A 15 -0.87 -2.64 -24.24
CA ARG A 15 0.03 -2.98 -23.13
C ARG A 15 1.45 -3.17 -23.66
N ILE A 16 2.36 -2.33 -23.19
CA ILE A 16 3.80 -2.51 -23.38
C ILE A 16 4.32 -3.27 -22.16
N SER A 17 4.93 -4.43 -22.35
CA SER A 17 5.49 -5.21 -21.25
C SER A 17 6.75 -4.53 -20.67
N ASN A 18 7.05 -4.78 -19.38
CA ASN A 18 8.29 -4.28 -18.77
C ASN A 18 9.55 -4.78 -19.51
N GLN A 19 9.52 -6.00 -20.06
CA GLN A 19 10.61 -6.54 -20.87
C GLN A 19 10.81 -5.74 -22.16
N GLU A 20 9.74 -5.32 -22.80
CA GLU A 20 9.79 -4.52 -24.02
C GLU A 20 10.29 -3.11 -23.74
N ILE A 21 9.82 -2.47 -22.65
CA ILE A 21 10.36 -1.18 -22.18
C ILE A 21 11.86 -1.30 -21.93
N GLN A 22 12.29 -2.36 -21.24
CA GLN A 22 13.69 -2.61 -20.91
C GLN A 22 14.55 -2.82 -22.16
N ARG A 23 14.06 -3.59 -23.15
CA ARG A 23 14.77 -3.78 -24.44
C ARG A 23 14.95 -2.49 -25.22
N LEU A 24 13.94 -1.61 -25.19
CA LEU A 24 13.98 -0.35 -25.93
C LEU A 24 14.89 0.71 -25.28
N VAL A 25 14.94 0.74 -23.94
CA VAL A 25 15.63 1.83 -23.21
C VAL A 25 16.96 1.38 -22.60
N ALA A 26 17.06 0.12 -22.12
CA ALA A 26 18.22 -0.42 -21.43
C ALA A 26 18.50 -1.90 -21.82
N PRO A 27 18.89 -2.17 -23.07
CA PRO A 27 19.03 -3.53 -23.60
C PRO A 27 20.03 -4.41 -22.84
N ASN A 28 20.98 -3.83 -22.10
CA ASN A 28 22.02 -4.53 -21.35
C ASN A 28 21.72 -4.58 -19.84
N SER A 29 20.45 -4.61 -19.44
CA SER A 29 20.10 -4.76 -18.01
C SER A 29 20.54 -6.12 -17.47
N PRO A 30 21.08 -6.19 -16.24
CA PRO A 30 21.54 -7.45 -15.66
C PRO A 30 20.37 -8.41 -15.40
N GLU A 31 20.60 -9.68 -15.70
CA GLU A 31 19.68 -10.76 -15.33
C GLU A 31 20.14 -11.41 -14.02
N PHE A 32 19.17 -11.74 -13.19
CA PHE A 32 19.41 -12.39 -11.90
C PHE A 32 18.68 -13.74 -11.82
N PRO A 33 19.20 -14.69 -11.05
CA PRO A 33 18.51 -15.95 -10.77
C PRO A 33 17.12 -15.71 -10.16
N LYS A 34 16.25 -16.73 -10.24
CA LYS A 34 14.90 -16.69 -9.69
C LYS A 34 14.91 -16.23 -8.23
N TYR A 35 13.99 -15.33 -7.87
CA TYR A 35 13.83 -14.71 -6.55
C TYR A 35 14.90 -13.71 -6.12
N VAL A 36 16.07 -13.63 -6.74
CA VAL A 36 17.16 -12.72 -6.30
C VAL A 36 16.69 -11.27 -6.36
N THR A 37 16.03 -10.86 -7.44
CA THR A 37 15.51 -9.48 -7.56
C THR A 37 14.49 -9.14 -6.48
N GLN A 38 13.56 -10.06 -6.16
CA GLN A 38 12.57 -9.87 -5.11
C GLN A 38 13.23 -9.74 -3.73
N LEU A 39 14.21 -10.61 -3.44
CA LEU A 39 14.96 -10.55 -2.19
C LEU A 39 15.76 -9.25 -2.08
N LEU A 40 16.48 -8.85 -3.13
CA LEU A 40 17.22 -7.58 -3.13
C LEU A 40 16.31 -6.37 -2.97
N ASN A 41 15.12 -6.37 -3.56
CA ASN A 41 14.13 -5.31 -3.37
C ASN A 41 13.64 -5.25 -1.91
N LEU A 42 13.34 -6.40 -1.29
CA LEU A 42 12.96 -6.50 0.11
C LEU A 42 14.09 -5.99 1.04
N VAL A 43 15.32 -6.44 0.79
CA VAL A 43 16.51 -6.00 1.55
C VAL A 43 16.73 -4.51 1.39
N ASN A 44 16.66 -3.97 0.17
CA ASN A 44 16.82 -2.55 -0.11
C ASN A 44 15.73 -1.69 0.56
N SER A 45 14.49 -2.15 0.53
CA SER A 45 13.38 -1.47 1.21
C SER A 45 13.64 -1.33 2.72
N ASN A 46 14.18 -2.37 3.37
CA ASN A 46 14.53 -2.36 4.79
C ASN A 46 15.82 -1.57 5.07
N ALA A 47 16.85 -1.69 4.21
CA ALA A 47 18.10 -0.93 4.31
C ALA A 47 17.92 0.54 3.97
N GLN A 48 16.90 0.88 3.19
CA GLN A 48 16.74 2.22 2.60
C GLN A 48 18.00 2.66 1.83
N GLY A 49 18.62 1.69 1.15
CA GLY A 49 19.91 1.86 0.49
C GLY A 49 19.85 2.85 -0.69
N THR A 50 18.74 2.87 -1.43
CA THR A 50 18.54 3.75 -2.58
C THR A 50 17.69 5.00 -2.27
N ARG A 51 17.66 5.46 -1.02
CA ARG A 51 17.00 6.74 -0.68
C ARG A 51 17.78 7.94 -1.22
N PRO A 52 17.10 9.08 -1.44
CA PRO A 52 17.73 10.31 -1.91
C PRO A 52 18.93 10.77 -1.08
N SER A 53 18.92 10.53 0.23
CA SER A 53 20.05 10.84 1.13
C SER A 53 21.32 10.00 0.86
N VAL A 54 21.22 8.91 0.10
CA VAL A 54 22.33 8.00 -0.22
C VAL A 54 22.74 8.12 -1.68
N VAL A 55 21.78 8.05 -2.59
CA VAL A 55 22.03 8.02 -4.04
C VAL A 55 21.69 9.32 -4.76
N GLY A 56 21.23 10.34 -4.04
CA GLY A 56 20.74 11.58 -4.61
C GLY A 56 19.29 11.50 -5.09
N GLN A 57 18.72 12.67 -5.39
CA GLN A 57 17.36 12.72 -5.94
C GLN A 57 17.37 12.38 -7.43
N MET A 58 17.00 11.15 -7.77
CA MET A 58 17.12 10.59 -9.13
C MET A 58 16.45 11.46 -10.20
N THR A 59 15.21 11.92 -9.93
CA THR A 59 14.45 12.72 -10.89
C THR A 59 15.16 14.04 -11.21
N GLU A 60 15.70 14.71 -10.20
CA GLU A 60 16.43 15.96 -10.39
C GLU A 60 17.75 15.76 -11.13
N LEU A 61 18.52 14.74 -10.71
CA LEU A 61 19.81 14.42 -11.33
C LEU A 61 19.62 14.05 -12.80
N LEU A 62 18.62 13.21 -13.12
CA LEU A 62 18.32 12.82 -14.48
C LEU A 62 17.88 14.02 -15.34
N THR A 63 17.02 14.88 -14.80
CA THR A 63 16.58 16.10 -15.51
C THR A 63 17.76 17.05 -15.78
N LYS A 64 18.65 17.23 -14.81
CA LYS A 64 19.85 18.09 -14.97
C LYS A 64 20.85 17.51 -15.98
N SER A 65 20.98 16.18 -16.03
CA SER A 65 21.92 15.50 -16.93
C SER A 65 21.58 15.69 -18.40
N LYS A 66 20.31 15.86 -18.75
CA LYS A 66 19.77 15.85 -20.14
C LYS A 66 20.17 14.58 -20.92
N ALA A 67 20.57 13.52 -20.23
CA ALA A 67 21.01 12.27 -20.82
C ALA A 67 19.89 11.62 -21.64
N ARG A 68 20.23 11.10 -22.81
CA ARG A 68 19.34 10.37 -23.72
C ARG A 68 19.64 8.88 -23.74
N THR A 69 20.79 8.48 -23.23
CA THR A 69 21.24 7.09 -23.16
C THR A 69 21.65 6.72 -21.73
N VAL A 70 21.59 5.44 -21.41
CA VAL A 70 22.08 4.94 -20.09
C VAL A 70 23.57 5.25 -19.89
N ALA A 71 24.38 5.22 -20.96
CA ALA A 71 25.81 5.53 -20.88
C ALA A 71 26.07 7.00 -20.49
N GLU A 72 25.37 7.94 -21.11
CA GLU A 72 25.45 9.36 -20.75
C GLU A 72 24.96 9.60 -19.33
N TRP A 73 23.85 8.98 -18.95
CA TRP A 73 23.33 9.04 -17.59
C TRP A 73 24.34 8.53 -16.57
N ARG A 74 24.96 7.37 -16.80
CA ARG A 74 25.97 6.79 -15.94
C ARG A 74 27.15 7.74 -15.75
N SER A 75 27.68 8.27 -16.85
CA SER A 75 28.81 9.18 -16.83
C SER A 75 28.53 10.46 -16.02
N TYR A 76 27.33 11.02 -16.16
CA TYR A 76 26.89 12.17 -15.38
C TYR A 76 26.72 11.80 -13.90
N TYR A 77 26.03 10.70 -13.61
CA TYR A 77 25.75 10.27 -12.24
C TYR A 77 27.04 9.96 -11.45
N ASP A 78 27.98 9.25 -12.04
CA ASP A 78 29.26 8.90 -11.39
C ASP A 78 30.07 10.15 -11.03
N LYS A 79 29.94 11.22 -11.79
CA LYS A 79 30.56 12.52 -11.51
C LYS A 79 29.88 13.27 -10.35
N GLU A 80 28.56 13.32 -10.37
CA GLU A 80 27.79 14.07 -9.36
C GLU A 80 27.67 13.33 -8.02
N MET A 81 27.66 11.99 -8.07
CA MET A 81 27.45 11.11 -6.92
C MET A 81 28.52 10.00 -6.88
N PRO A 82 29.81 10.32 -6.76
CA PRO A 82 30.92 9.36 -6.93
C PRO A 82 30.87 8.19 -5.94
N ASN A 83 30.26 8.36 -4.77
CA ASN A 83 30.11 7.33 -3.74
C ASN A 83 28.69 6.77 -3.62
N GLY A 84 27.73 7.24 -4.41
CA GLY A 84 26.33 6.90 -4.26
C GLY A 84 26.07 5.39 -4.40
N ILE A 85 26.58 4.77 -5.45
CA ILE A 85 26.45 3.33 -5.70
C ILE A 85 27.15 2.51 -4.61
N ALA A 86 28.37 2.87 -4.24
CA ALA A 86 29.14 2.18 -3.20
C ALA A 86 28.40 2.23 -1.85
N ALA A 87 27.97 3.41 -1.42
CA ALA A 87 27.26 3.61 -0.17
C ALA A 87 25.92 2.83 -0.13
N ALA A 88 25.17 2.83 -1.22
CA ALA A 88 23.95 2.04 -1.34
C ALA A 88 24.24 0.54 -1.25
N THR A 89 25.25 0.09 -1.97
CA THR A 89 25.69 -1.33 -1.98
C THR A 89 26.08 -1.79 -0.58
N ASP A 90 26.85 -1.01 0.16
CA ASP A 90 27.29 -1.37 1.52
C ASP A 90 26.13 -1.41 2.51
N LYS A 91 25.16 -0.50 2.40
CA LYS A 91 23.93 -0.55 3.21
C LYS A 91 23.12 -1.81 2.93
N ILE A 92 22.93 -2.14 1.65
CA ILE A 92 22.16 -3.32 1.24
C ILE A 92 22.87 -4.60 1.68
N LYS A 93 24.20 -4.70 1.50
CA LYS A 93 24.98 -5.86 1.95
C LYS A 93 24.89 -6.10 3.45
N ARG A 94 25.01 -5.07 4.27
CA ARG A 94 24.85 -5.20 5.74
C ARG A 94 23.47 -5.72 6.10
N LYS A 95 22.41 -5.16 5.50
CA LYS A 95 21.04 -5.62 5.75
C LYS A 95 20.80 -7.03 5.23
N LEU A 96 21.44 -7.43 4.13
CA LEU A 96 21.37 -8.79 3.62
C LEU A 96 21.92 -9.80 4.63
N VAL A 97 23.07 -9.50 5.26
CA VAL A 97 23.66 -10.36 6.30
C VAL A 97 22.73 -10.48 7.52
N GLU A 98 22.13 -9.35 7.98
CA GLU A 98 21.16 -9.38 9.07
C GLU A 98 19.95 -10.25 8.73
N MET A 99 19.40 -10.12 7.53
CA MET A 99 18.26 -10.90 7.08
C MET A 99 18.59 -12.38 6.91
N GLN A 100 19.79 -12.71 6.40
CA GLN A 100 20.25 -14.10 6.32
C GLN A 100 20.34 -14.75 7.70
N SER A 101 20.88 -14.01 8.70
CA SER A 101 20.94 -14.50 10.07
C SER A 101 19.53 -14.69 10.68
N ALA A 102 18.61 -13.75 10.43
CA ALA A 102 17.23 -13.89 10.86
C ALA A 102 16.54 -15.08 10.18
N MET A 103 16.71 -15.27 8.88
CA MET A 103 16.15 -16.42 8.15
C MET A 103 16.68 -17.76 8.68
N ALA A 104 17.96 -17.81 9.04
CA ALA A 104 18.58 -19.03 9.62
C ALA A 104 18.08 -19.34 11.05
N SER A 105 17.48 -18.38 11.72
CA SER A 105 16.90 -18.57 13.07
C SER A 105 15.40 -18.94 13.06
N ILE A 106 14.77 -18.97 11.88
CA ILE A 106 13.36 -19.39 11.76
C ILE A 106 13.28 -20.91 11.97
N THR A 107 12.51 -21.31 12.98
CA THR A 107 12.20 -22.72 13.27
C THR A 107 10.83 -23.10 12.73
N ASP A 108 10.57 -24.41 12.65
CA ASP A 108 9.27 -24.93 12.22
C ASP A 108 8.15 -24.46 13.15
N GLU A 109 8.42 -24.39 14.46
CA GLU A 109 7.45 -23.92 15.45
C GLU A 109 7.13 -22.42 15.27
N MET A 110 8.12 -21.61 14.86
CA MET A 110 7.86 -20.19 14.53
C MET A 110 6.98 -20.06 13.31
N VAL A 111 7.17 -20.90 12.30
CA VAL A 111 6.32 -20.91 11.09
C VAL A 111 4.91 -21.34 11.45
N GLU A 112 4.74 -22.39 12.25
CA GLU A 112 3.43 -22.86 12.71
C GLU A 112 2.70 -21.78 13.50
N SER A 113 3.36 -21.20 14.51
CA SER A 113 2.79 -20.11 15.34
C SER A 113 2.40 -18.89 14.50
N TRP A 114 3.19 -18.54 13.48
CA TRP A 114 2.85 -17.43 12.57
C TRP A 114 1.62 -17.75 11.70
N VAL A 115 1.50 -18.99 11.22
CA VAL A 115 0.33 -19.45 10.46
C VAL A 115 -0.92 -19.45 11.33
N GLU A 116 -0.82 -19.95 12.57
CA GLU A 116 -1.92 -19.94 13.55
C GLU A 116 -2.39 -18.52 13.87
N ASP A 117 -1.45 -17.59 14.12
CA ASP A 117 -1.79 -16.18 14.33
C ASP A 117 -2.50 -15.57 13.10
N LEU A 118 -2.03 -15.87 11.89
CA LEU A 118 -2.65 -15.39 10.67
C LEU A 118 -4.08 -15.94 10.50
N VAL A 119 -4.25 -17.25 10.66
CA VAL A 119 -5.53 -17.94 10.41
C VAL A 119 -6.52 -17.68 11.53
N TYR A 120 -6.13 -17.84 12.77
CA TYR A 120 -7.06 -17.70 13.90
C TYR A 120 -7.19 -16.25 14.36
N THR A 121 -6.09 -15.62 14.75
CA THR A 121 -6.15 -14.31 15.41
C THR A 121 -6.45 -13.18 14.42
N LYS A 122 -5.65 -13.06 13.35
CA LYS A 122 -5.77 -11.93 12.42
C LYS A 122 -7.02 -12.03 11.55
N THR A 123 -7.38 -13.22 11.08
CA THR A 123 -8.61 -13.43 10.32
C THR A 123 -9.83 -13.15 11.18
N PHE A 124 -9.90 -13.76 12.38
CA PHE A 124 -11.00 -13.51 13.32
C PHE A 124 -11.12 -12.03 13.68
N THR A 125 -10.00 -11.40 14.09
CA THR A 125 -9.99 -9.96 14.41
C THR A 125 -10.36 -9.11 13.19
N GLY A 126 -9.94 -9.51 11.99
CA GLY A 126 -10.29 -8.84 10.73
C GLY A 126 -11.79 -8.81 10.49
N LEU A 127 -12.44 -9.96 10.63
CA LEU A 127 -13.89 -10.11 10.45
C LEU A 127 -14.70 -9.42 11.56
N ARG A 128 -14.11 -9.20 12.75
CA ARG A 128 -14.79 -8.59 13.91
C ARG A 128 -14.58 -7.08 14.04
N VAL A 129 -13.81 -6.45 13.15
CA VAL A 129 -13.54 -5.01 13.23
C VAL A 129 -14.84 -4.19 13.20
N GLN A 130 -15.80 -4.56 12.37
CA GLN A 130 -17.08 -3.90 12.30
C GLN A 130 -17.82 -3.97 13.64
N GLU A 131 -17.93 -5.15 14.21
CA GLU A 131 -18.56 -5.36 15.53
C GLU A 131 -17.86 -4.58 16.65
N VAL A 132 -16.52 -4.55 16.66
CA VAL A 132 -15.74 -3.79 17.65
C VAL A 132 -16.04 -2.29 17.55
N ILE A 133 -16.15 -1.77 16.33
CA ILE A 133 -16.50 -0.35 16.09
C ILE A 133 -17.91 -0.06 16.56
N LEU A 134 -18.89 -0.87 16.17
CA LEU A 134 -20.30 -0.71 16.59
C LEU A 134 -20.42 -0.73 18.12
N ARG A 135 -19.80 -1.71 18.76
CA ARG A 135 -19.77 -1.84 20.23
C ARG A 135 -19.12 -0.65 20.91
N TYR A 136 -18.01 -0.14 20.36
CA TYR A 136 -17.34 1.03 20.90
C TYR A 136 -18.23 2.28 20.82
N LEU A 137 -18.84 2.54 19.66
CA LEU A 137 -19.73 3.68 19.44
C LEU A 137 -20.98 3.59 20.34
N ALA A 138 -21.62 2.43 20.40
CA ALA A 138 -22.77 2.19 21.30
C ALA A 138 -22.43 2.48 22.77
N LYS A 139 -21.20 2.14 23.19
CA LYS A 139 -20.71 2.48 24.53
C LYS A 139 -20.56 4.00 24.73
N GLN A 140 -20.05 4.73 23.74
CA GLN A 140 -19.93 6.19 23.82
C GLN A 140 -21.29 6.89 23.91
N MET A 141 -22.32 6.32 23.30
CA MET A 141 -23.72 6.80 23.35
C MET A 141 -24.45 6.39 24.66
N GLY A 142 -23.75 5.94 25.69
CA GLY A 142 -24.37 5.57 26.97
C GLY A 142 -24.77 4.09 27.08
N ASN A 143 -24.04 3.20 26.40
CA ASN A 143 -24.28 1.74 26.35
C ASN A 143 -25.63 1.37 25.69
N VAL A 144 -25.96 2.07 24.61
CA VAL A 144 -27.16 1.74 23.82
C VAL A 144 -27.00 0.37 23.12
N GLU A 145 -28.09 -0.16 22.62
CA GLU A 145 -28.08 -1.45 21.90
C GLU A 145 -27.36 -1.30 20.55
N TYR A 146 -26.62 -2.32 20.18
CA TYR A 146 -26.02 -2.46 18.83
C TYR A 146 -26.32 -3.85 18.26
N LYS A 147 -26.36 -3.93 16.94
CA LYS A 147 -26.59 -5.16 16.21
C LYS A 147 -25.67 -5.22 14.98
N VAL A 148 -25.01 -6.34 14.76
CA VAL A 148 -24.28 -6.60 13.51
C VAL A 148 -25.29 -6.91 12.41
N ALA A 149 -25.04 -6.42 11.20
CA ALA A 149 -25.91 -6.63 10.06
C ALA A 149 -26.00 -8.11 9.66
N THR A 150 -27.13 -8.49 9.11
CA THR A 150 -27.31 -9.76 8.40
C THR A 150 -26.67 -9.69 7.01
N ALA A 151 -26.42 -10.82 6.36
CA ALA A 151 -25.87 -10.86 5.00
C ALA A 151 -26.75 -10.08 3.98
N GLU A 152 -28.05 -10.03 4.18
CA GLU A 152 -28.96 -9.25 3.33
C GLU A 152 -28.79 -7.74 3.54
N GLU A 153 -28.61 -7.31 4.79
CA GLU A 153 -28.34 -5.90 5.14
C GLU A 153 -26.96 -5.47 4.64
N GLU A 154 -25.93 -6.33 4.77
CA GLU A 154 -24.59 -6.09 4.22
C GLU A 154 -24.63 -5.88 2.69
N SER A 155 -25.43 -6.64 1.97
CA SER A 155 -25.61 -6.47 0.53
C SER A 155 -26.19 -5.11 0.13
N ARG A 156 -26.83 -4.42 1.08
CA ARG A 156 -27.37 -3.06 0.94
C ARG A 156 -26.44 -1.99 1.52
N GLY A 157 -25.22 -2.38 1.90
CA GLY A 157 -24.22 -1.48 2.42
C GLY A 157 -24.39 -1.11 3.90
N ILE A 158 -25.14 -1.89 4.67
CA ILE A 158 -25.29 -1.74 6.12
C ILE A 158 -24.38 -2.77 6.79
N ASP A 159 -23.44 -2.32 7.62
CA ASP A 159 -22.56 -3.22 8.36
C ASP A 159 -23.06 -3.48 9.80
N GLY A 160 -24.03 -2.70 10.27
CA GLY A 160 -24.69 -2.88 11.55
C GLY A 160 -25.59 -1.72 11.94
N TRP A 161 -26.11 -1.79 13.17
CA TRP A 161 -27.06 -0.84 13.73
C TRP A 161 -26.62 -0.41 15.12
N ILE A 162 -26.82 0.86 15.45
CA ILE A 162 -26.73 1.40 16.81
C ILE A 162 -28.07 2.05 17.11
N ASN A 163 -28.80 1.52 18.10
CA ASN A 163 -30.24 1.72 18.21
C ASN A 163 -30.89 1.36 16.85
N ASP A 164 -31.70 2.25 16.31
CA ASP A 164 -32.38 2.08 15.02
C ASP A 164 -31.62 2.76 13.85
N ARG A 165 -30.39 3.26 14.08
CA ARG A 165 -29.60 3.92 13.05
C ARG A 165 -28.72 2.91 12.32
N PRO A 166 -28.83 2.74 11.00
CA PRO A 166 -27.94 1.90 10.22
C PRO A 166 -26.56 2.54 10.10
N ILE A 167 -25.50 1.74 10.15
CA ILE A 167 -24.11 2.19 10.09
C ILE A 167 -23.39 1.40 9.03
N GLN A 168 -22.59 2.10 8.21
CA GLN A 168 -21.61 1.49 7.31
C GLN A 168 -20.20 1.70 7.88
N VAL A 169 -19.34 0.68 7.81
CA VAL A 169 -17.97 0.71 8.33
C VAL A 169 -17.00 0.45 7.18
N LYS A 170 -16.12 1.39 6.86
CA LYS A 170 -15.17 1.27 5.75
C LYS A 170 -13.74 1.63 6.17
N PRO A 171 -12.72 0.98 5.59
CA PRO A 171 -11.35 1.45 5.77
C PRO A 171 -11.17 2.86 5.18
N SER A 172 -10.32 3.68 5.79
CA SER A 172 -10.05 5.07 5.36
C SER A 172 -9.55 5.17 3.90
N THR A 173 -8.87 4.12 3.41
CA THR A 173 -8.47 4.01 1.99
C THR A 173 -9.64 4.03 1.01
N HIS A 174 -10.84 3.70 1.47
CA HIS A 174 -12.06 3.71 0.65
C HIS A 174 -12.55 5.13 0.30
N ARG A 175 -12.16 6.17 1.07
CA ARG A 175 -12.54 7.58 0.79
C ARG A 175 -12.13 8.03 -0.61
N ALA A 176 -10.93 7.68 -1.03
CA ALA A 176 -10.44 8.08 -2.36
C ALA A 176 -11.16 7.37 -3.52
N ALA A 177 -11.70 6.19 -3.27
CA ALA A 177 -12.53 5.47 -4.24
C ALA A 177 -13.94 6.07 -4.31
N MET A 178 -14.52 6.43 -3.18
CA MET A 178 -15.85 7.00 -3.07
C MET A 178 -15.95 8.43 -3.63
N ALA A 179 -14.91 9.25 -3.47
CA ALA A 179 -14.86 10.59 -4.08
C ALA A 179 -14.96 10.58 -5.62
N ARG A 180 -14.78 9.41 -6.25
CA ARG A 180 -14.90 9.19 -7.71
C ARG A 180 -16.18 8.45 -8.10
N SER A 181 -16.97 8.00 -7.13
CA SER A 181 -18.24 7.31 -7.35
C SER A 181 -19.39 8.34 -7.31
N SER A 182 -20.34 8.19 -8.22
CA SER A 182 -21.62 8.93 -8.18
C SER A 182 -22.65 8.27 -7.26
N GLU A 183 -22.23 7.34 -6.41
CA GLU A 183 -23.11 6.65 -5.48
C GLU A 183 -23.53 7.58 -4.33
N VAL A 184 -24.82 7.79 -4.19
CA VAL A 184 -25.42 8.46 -3.05
C VAL A 184 -25.53 7.45 -1.91
N ILE A 185 -24.76 7.64 -0.86
CA ILE A 185 -24.81 6.78 0.32
C ILE A 185 -25.76 7.40 1.33
N GLU A 186 -26.87 6.74 1.56
CA GLU A 186 -27.91 7.16 2.51
C GLU A 186 -27.57 6.76 3.96
N VAL A 187 -26.55 5.95 4.18
CA VAL A 187 -26.16 5.40 5.49
C VAL A 187 -24.91 6.10 6.01
N PRO A 188 -24.87 6.56 7.27
CA PRO A 188 -23.69 7.14 7.88
C PRO A 188 -22.50 6.19 7.80
N ILE A 189 -21.32 6.73 7.37
CA ILE A 189 -20.10 5.93 7.23
C ILE A 189 -19.15 6.24 8.37
N VAL A 190 -18.74 5.19 9.06
CA VAL A 190 -17.62 5.20 10.00
C VAL A 190 -16.37 4.72 9.28
N TYR A 191 -15.38 5.58 9.16
CA TYR A 191 -14.09 5.21 8.59
C TYR A 191 -13.14 4.72 9.68
N TYR A 192 -12.32 3.71 9.35
CA TYR A 192 -11.32 3.23 10.25
C TYR A 192 -9.94 3.09 9.59
N GLU A 193 -8.89 3.21 10.41
CA GLU A 193 -7.51 2.94 10.04
C GLU A 193 -6.85 2.08 11.12
N LYS A 194 -6.21 0.96 10.68
CA LYS A 194 -5.40 0.11 11.56
C LYS A 194 -3.95 0.58 11.53
N LYS A 195 -3.43 1.03 12.69
CA LYS A 195 -2.01 1.35 12.92
C LYS A 195 -1.53 0.59 14.17
N ALA A 196 -0.90 1.27 15.12
CA ALA A 196 -0.64 0.73 16.46
C ALA A 196 -1.91 0.56 17.31
N GLY A 197 -3.09 0.85 16.76
CA GLY A 197 -4.44 0.74 17.31
C GLY A 197 -5.46 0.88 16.18
N LEU A 198 -6.73 0.95 16.56
CA LEU A 198 -7.85 1.22 15.66
C LEU A 198 -8.26 2.69 15.81
N PHE A 199 -8.00 3.49 14.79
CA PHE A 199 -8.47 4.87 14.70
C PHE A 199 -9.78 4.88 13.93
N ILE A 200 -10.78 5.60 14.44
CA ILE A 200 -12.09 5.73 13.79
C ILE A 200 -12.43 7.21 13.60
N GLU A 201 -13.10 7.50 12.51
CA GLU A 201 -13.68 8.80 12.20
C GLU A 201 -15.14 8.61 11.82
N TYR A 202 -16.03 9.39 12.39
CA TYR A 202 -17.48 9.28 12.19
C TYR A 202 -18.12 10.67 12.19
N PRO A 203 -19.34 10.85 11.61
CA PRO A 203 -20.08 12.10 11.69
C PRO A 203 -20.36 12.52 13.14
N GLU A 204 -20.24 13.82 13.44
CA GLU A 204 -20.45 14.34 14.81
C GLU A 204 -21.87 14.07 15.35
N ASP A 205 -22.85 14.15 14.44
CA ASP A 205 -24.27 13.89 14.73
C ASP A 205 -24.60 12.40 14.95
N LEU A 206 -23.64 11.52 14.74
CA LEU A 206 -23.83 10.09 14.95
C LEU A 206 -24.03 9.74 16.42
N LEU A 207 -23.43 10.50 17.34
CA LEU A 207 -23.49 10.24 18.79
C LEU A 207 -24.61 11.04 19.50
N GLU A 208 -25.35 11.89 18.76
CA GLU A 208 -26.54 12.60 19.26
C GLU A 208 -27.80 11.72 19.15
#